data_27443db48d902e55a0be0d860499c1fe
#
_entry.id   27443db48d902e55a0be0d860499c1fe
#
_cell.length_a   1.000
_cell.length_b   1.000
_cell.length_c   1.000
_cell.angle_alpha   90.00
_cell.angle_beta   90.00
_cell.angle_gamma   90.00
#
_symmetry.space_group_name_H-M   'P 1'
#
loop_
_entity.id
_entity.type
_entity.pdbx_description
1 polymer ?
#
loop_
_entity_poly.entity_id
_entity_poly.type
_entity_poly.pdbx_seq_one_letter_code
_entity_poly.pdbx_strand_id
1 'polypeptide(L)'
;MTTRVCFATTVVLFLSVFFGVGLSQQRFPDDVMQRYLARSTGAETEGLRNPFVGITATGDPVSGLFPIRSTGVSTQPVQVAAEAFLKLLDDRQQETIIFPVNDPEWRKWMNQHFYLRQGVGFDEMSDEQRAGAFNLLRASLSAKGLKLSQDIMKLNYTLGELNDDNFVEYNQWLYWMTIMGQPSATEPWGWQIDGHHLI
;
A
#
# COMPACT_ATOMS: atom_id res chain seq x y z
N MET A 1 -18.78 8.24 69.36
CA MET A 1 -17.60 8.50 68.47
C MET A 1 -17.76 7.59 67.27
N THR A 2 -18.36 8.07 66.21
CA THR A 2 -18.69 7.25 65.04
C THR A 2 -17.82 7.72 63.87
N THR A 3 -16.83 6.89 63.50
CA THR A 3 -15.85 7.17 62.43
C THR A 3 -16.52 6.84 61.08
N ARG A 4 -16.75 7.84 60.24
CA ARG A 4 -17.16 7.66 58.86
C ARG A 4 -15.97 7.40 57.98
N VAL A 5 -15.92 6.23 57.34
CA VAL A 5 -14.95 5.88 56.31
C VAL A 5 -15.51 6.35 54.97
N CYS A 6 -14.82 7.31 54.34
CA CYS A 6 -15.09 7.71 52.95
C CYS A 6 -14.37 6.75 52.00
N PHE A 7 -15.13 6.00 51.23
CA PHE A 7 -14.60 5.28 50.07
C PHE A 7 -14.48 6.26 48.87
N ALA A 8 -13.25 6.56 48.47
CA ALA A 8 -13.01 7.28 47.21
C ALA A 8 -13.01 6.27 46.05
N THR A 9 -14.04 6.33 45.24
CA THR A 9 -14.13 5.51 44.00
C THR A 9 -13.30 6.18 42.95
N THR A 10 -12.12 5.62 42.66
CA THR A 10 -11.26 6.05 41.54
C THR A 10 -11.85 5.51 40.25
N VAL A 11 -12.45 6.38 39.43
CA VAL A 11 -12.90 6.05 38.09
C VAL A 11 -11.64 6.12 37.19
N VAL A 12 -11.15 4.96 36.77
CA VAL A 12 -10.10 4.87 35.74
C VAL A 12 -10.77 4.99 34.39
N LEU A 13 -10.64 6.17 33.78
CA LEU A 13 -11.04 6.38 32.38
C LEU A 13 -10.02 5.68 31.49
N PHE A 14 -10.40 4.54 30.92
CA PHE A 14 -9.67 3.96 29.80
C PHE A 14 -9.91 4.85 28.57
N LEU A 15 -8.93 5.70 28.23
CA LEU A 15 -8.87 6.33 26.91
C LEU A 15 -8.47 5.22 25.92
N SER A 16 -9.46 4.68 25.23
CA SER A 16 -9.22 3.86 24.03
C SER A 16 -8.67 4.78 22.94
N VAL A 17 -7.36 4.82 22.78
CA VAL A 17 -6.75 5.43 21.60
C VAL A 17 -7.10 4.51 20.44
N PHE A 18 -8.17 4.82 19.72
CA PHE A 18 -8.40 4.30 18.39
C PHE A 18 -7.28 4.89 17.52
N PHE A 19 -6.24 4.12 17.25
CA PHE A 19 -5.42 4.33 16.07
C PHE A 19 -6.36 4.13 14.88
N GLY A 20 -6.91 5.22 14.37
CA GLY A 20 -7.59 5.23 13.09
C GLY A 20 -6.54 4.86 12.05
N VAL A 21 -6.53 3.60 11.62
CA VAL A 21 -5.89 3.22 10.37
C VAL A 21 -6.56 4.11 9.33
N GLY A 22 -5.79 5.03 8.74
CA GLY A 22 -6.26 5.89 7.66
C GLY A 22 -6.52 5.00 6.45
N LEU A 23 -7.72 4.40 6.42
CA LEU A 23 -8.19 3.72 5.22
C LEU A 23 -8.21 4.78 4.12
N SER A 24 -7.44 4.58 3.07
CA SER A 24 -7.67 5.24 1.80
C SER A 24 -9.19 5.27 1.60
N GLN A 25 -9.76 6.45 1.36
CA GLN A 25 -11.21 6.56 1.14
C GLN A 25 -11.52 6.01 -0.25
N GLN A 26 -11.37 4.70 -0.41
CA GLN A 26 -11.87 4.00 -1.57
C GLN A 26 -13.38 4.23 -1.60
N ARG A 27 -13.84 4.94 -2.62
CA ARG A 27 -15.25 5.32 -2.77
C ARG A 27 -16.08 4.18 -3.35
N PHE A 28 -15.98 3.02 -2.75
CA PHE A 28 -16.86 1.91 -3.11
C PHE A 28 -18.23 2.08 -2.46
N PRO A 29 -19.31 1.63 -3.13
CA PRO A 29 -20.60 1.42 -2.49
C PRO A 29 -20.47 0.51 -1.25
N ASP A 30 -21.34 0.71 -0.25
CA ASP A 30 -21.25 0.02 1.04
C ASP A 30 -21.21 -1.50 0.93
N ASP A 31 -21.96 -2.10 0.02
CA ASP A 31 -21.99 -3.54 -0.21
C ASP A 31 -20.67 -4.07 -0.80
N VAL A 32 -20.06 -3.32 -1.71
CA VAL A 32 -18.73 -3.62 -2.28
C VAL A 32 -17.67 -3.48 -1.20
N MET A 33 -17.73 -2.39 -0.43
CA MET A 33 -16.82 -2.13 0.68
C MET A 33 -16.85 -3.27 1.72
N GLN A 34 -18.04 -3.72 2.13
CA GLN A 34 -18.20 -4.82 3.09
C GLN A 34 -17.63 -6.14 2.56
N ARG A 35 -17.87 -6.45 1.30
CA ARG A 35 -17.31 -7.66 0.65
C ARG A 35 -15.78 -7.62 0.60
N TYR A 36 -15.21 -6.47 0.22
CA TYR A 36 -13.76 -6.29 0.14
C TYR A 36 -13.11 -6.34 1.52
N LEU A 37 -13.71 -5.67 2.50
CA LEU A 37 -13.22 -5.70 3.89
C LEU A 37 -13.16 -7.13 4.44
N ALA A 38 -14.22 -7.90 4.27
CA ALA A 38 -14.27 -9.29 4.75
C ALA A 38 -13.17 -10.15 4.08
N ARG A 39 -12.95 -9.98 2.77
CA ARG A 39 -11.92 -10.73 2.02
C ARG A 39 -10.51 -10.29 2.42
N SER A 40 -10.26 -8.98 2.52
CA SER A 40 -8.96 -8.43 2.93
C SER A 40 -8.59 -8.91 4.32
N THR A 41 -9.50 -8.78 5.30
CA THR A 41 -9.27 -9.23 6.67
C THR A 41 -8.97 -10.74 6.72
N GLY A 42 -9.69 -11.55 5.97
CA GLY A 42 -9.44 -13.00 5.88
C GLY A 42 -8.07 -13.32 5.29
N ALA A 43 -7.72 -12.70 4.17
CA ALA A 43 -6.45 -12.90 3.49
C ALA A 43 -5.25 -12.42 4.34
N GLU A 44 -5.36 -11.28 5.00
CA GLU A 44 -4.33 -10.74 5.87
C GLU A 44 -4.13 -11.61 7.12
N THR A 45 -5.22 -12.03 7.76
CA THR A 45 -5.17 -12.92 8.92
C THR A 45 -4.43 -14.23 8.60
N GLU A 46 -4.66 -14.79 7.43
CA GLU A 46 -3.98 -16.01 7.00
C GLU A 46 -2.54 -15.73 6.54
N GLY A 47 -2.36 -14.74 5.65
CA GLY A 47 -1.07 -14.43 5.02
C GLY A 47 -0.01 -13.89 5.98
N LEU A 48 -0.42 -13.17 7.04
CA LEU A 48 0.49 -12.58 8.02
C LEU A 48 0.70 -13.43 9.26
N ARG A 49 -0.01 -14.57 9.40
CA ARG A 49 0.10 -15.46 10.57
C ARG A 49 1.52 -15.92 10.86
N ASN A 50 2.28 -16.21 9.81
CA ASN A 50 3.64 -16.70 9.92
C ASN A 50 4.65 -15.64 9.48
N PRO A 51 5.89 -15.66 10.03
CA PRO A 51 6.97 -14.84 9.53
C PRO A 51 7.18 -15.08 8.02
N PHE A 52 7.63 -14.04 7.31
CA PHE A 52 8.03 -14.20 5.91
C PHE A 52 9.35 -14.99 5.84
N VAL A 53 9.33 -16.08 5.10
CA VAL A 53 10.50 -16.98 4.91
C VAL A 53 10.94 -17.06 3.45
N GLY A 54 10.27 -16.36 2.55
CA GLY A 54 10.52 -16.42 1.10
C GLY A 54 9.89 -17.67 0.45
N ILE A 55 10.13 -17.81 -0.85
CA ILE A 55 9.65 -18.93 -1.64
C ILE A 55 10.82 -19.88 -1.91
N THR A 56 10.68 -21.13 -1.48
CA THR A 56 11.65 -22.19 -1.74
C THR A 56 10.93 -23.47 -2.21
N ALA A 57 11.65 -24.34 -2.90
CA ALA A 57 11.05 -25.60 -3.40
C ALA A 57 10.63 -26.55 -2.28
N THR A 58 11.28 -26.50 -1.12
CA THR A 58 11.05 -27.37 0.04
C THR A 58 10.35 -26.64 1.20
N GLY A 59 10.16 -25.32 1.09
CA GLY A 59 9.74 -24.47 2.21
C GLY A 59 10.89 -24.03 3.12
N ASP A 60 12.11 -24.52 2.95
CA ASP A 60 13.27 -24.14 3.74
C ASP A 60 14.06 -23.03 3.06
N PRO A 61 14.43 -21.94 3.76
CA PRO A 61 15.28 -20.89 3.20
C PRO A 61 16.66 -21.44 2.80
N VAL A 62 17.11 -21.12 1.57
CA VAL A 62 18.44 -21.48 1.09
C VAL A 62 19.36 -20.26 1.22
N SER A 63 20.28 -20.31 2.18
CA SER A 63 21.23 -19.22 2.42
C SER A 63 22.20 -19.03 1.25
N GLY A 64 22.48 -17.78 0.88
CA GLY A 64 23.49 -17.42 -0.11
C GLY A 64 23.13 -17.70 -1.56
N LEU A 65 21.91 -18.17 -1.86
CA LEU A 65 21.47 -18.48 -3.23
C LEU A 65 21.43 -17.21 -4.10
N PHE A 66 20.93 -16.11 -3.56
CA PHE A 66 20.89 -14.80 -4.22
C PHE A 66 21.47 -13.72 -3.30
N PRO A 67 22.81 -13.59 -3.24
CA PRO A 67 23.42 -12.59 -2.39
C PRO A 67 23.08 -11.18 -2.87
N ILE A 68 22.62 -10.32 -1.96
CA ILE A 68 22.42 -8.90 -2.24
C ILE A 68 23.80 -8.26 -2.41
N ARG A 69 24.06 -7.69 -3.59
CA ARG A 69 25.31 -7.01 -3.92
C ARG A 69 25.01 -5.66 -4.55
N SER A 70 25.85 -4.66 -4.27
CA SER A 70 25.79 -3.42 -5.00
C SER A 70 26.10 -3.70 -6.48
N THR A 71 25.22 -3.20 -7.36
CA THR A 71 25.41 -3.28 -8.82
C THR A 71 26.25 -2.11 -9.35
N GLY A 72 26.57 -1.12 -8.50
CA GLY A 72 27.21 0.13 -8.91
C GLY A 72 26.28 1.11 -9.62
N VAL A 73 25.02 0.73 -9.86
CA VAL A 73 24.01 1.63 -10.44
C VAL A 73 23.49 2.57 -9.35
N SER A 74 23.47 3.88 -9.64
CA SER A 74 22.93 4.87 -8.72
C SER A 74 21.42 4.75 -8.58
N THR A 75 20.91 4.74 -7.37
CA THR A 75 19.48 4.81 -7.04
C THR A 75 19.00 6.26 -6.88
N GLN A 76 19.89 7.25 -7.00
CA GLN A 76 19.55 8.67 -6.85
C GLN A 76 18.40 9.14 -7.76
N PRO A 77 18.28 8.74 -9.03
CA PRO A 77 17.14 9.13 -9.86
C PRO A 77 15.79 8.66 -9.29
N VAL A 78 15.75 7.47 -8.67
CA VAL A 78 14.55 6.93 -8.02
C VAL A 78 14.21 7.73 -6.78
N GLN A 79 15.22 8.03 -5.94
CA GLN A 79 15.05 8.86 -4.75
C GLN A 79 14.49 10.24 -5.11
N VAL A 80 15.11 10.94 -6.07
CA VAL A 80 14.67 12.27 -6.51
C VAL A 80 13.24 12.23 -7.04
N ALA A 81 12.88 11.21 -7.80
CA ALA A 81 11.52 11.06 -8.32
C ALA A 81 10.49 10.79 -7.20
N ALA A 82 10.86 9.99 -6.20
CA ALA A 82 10.00 9.73 -5.05
C ALA A 82 9.80 10.97 -4.19
N GLU A 83 10.87 11.72 -3.89
CA GLU A 83 10.78 13.00 -3.17
C GLU A 83 9.94 14.03 -3.92
N ALA A 84 10.07 14.10 -5.24
CA ALA A 84 9.28 15.00 -6.08
C ALA A 84 7.80 14.60 -6.07
N PHE A 85 7.49 13.31 -6.16
CA PHE A 85 6.13 12.80 -6.08
C PHE A 85 5.50 13.11 -4.72
N LEU A 86 6.19 12.83 -3.61
CA LEU A 86 5.69 13.10 -2.26
C LEU A 86 5.36 14.59 -2.05
N LYS A 87 6.11 15.52 -2.65
CA LYS A 87 5.86 16.96 -2.56
C LYS A 87 4.59 17.43 -3.29
N LEU A 88 4.06 16.63 -4.22
CA LEU A 88 2.81 16.91 -4.92
C LEU A 88 1.57 16.48 -4.13
N LEU A 89 1.75 15.61 -3.13
CA LEU A 89 0.68 15.08 -2.30
C LEU A 89 0.26 16.09 -1.23
N ASP A 90 -1.02 16.14 -0.92
CA ASP A 90 -1.51 16.88 0.23
C ASP A 90 -1.13 16.20 1.56
N ASP A 91 -1.33 16.89 2.69
CA ASP A 91 -0.93 16.40 4.02
C ASP A 91 -1.60 15.05 4.34
N ARG A 92 -2.89 14.87 4.01
CA ARG A 92 -3.62 13.61 4.22
C ARG A 92 -3.05 12.47 3.37
N GLN A 93 -2.76 12.75 2.12
CA GLN A 93 -2.16 11.76 1.21
C GLN A 93 -0.75 11.37 1.68
N GLN A 94 0.05 12.33 2.15
CA GLN A 94 1.38 12.06 2.71
C GLN A 94 1.32 11.17 3.95
N GLU A 95 0.37 11.40 4.86
CA GLU A 95 0.14 10.56 6.04
C GLU A 95 -0.32 9.15 5.67
N THR A 96 -1.07 9.01 4.57
CA THR A 96 -1.64 7.72 4.13
C THR A 96 -0.65 6.87 3.35
N ILE A 97 0.27 7.48 2.59
CA ILE A 97 1.17 6.77 1.67
C ILE A 97 2.43 6.23 2.35
N ILE A 98 2.87 6.84 3.48
CA ILE A 98 4.15 6.52 4.11
C ILE A 98 3.95 5.52 5.25
N PHE A 99 4.68 4.43 5.19
CA PHE A 99 4.73 3.37 6.20
C PHE A 99 6.14 3.21 6.76
N PRO A 100 6.31 2.73 8.01
CA PRO A 100 7.62 2.29 8.49
C PRO A 100 8.26 1.26 7.56
N VAL A 101 9.59 1.28 7.42
CA VAL A 101 10.30 0.36 6.50
C VAL A 101 10.05 -1.12 6.82
N ASN A 102 9.79 -1.45 8.09
CA ASN A 102 9.51 -2.80 8.55
C ASN A 102 8.02 -3.08 8.76
N ASP A 103 7.14 -2.19 8.29
CA ASP A 103 5.71 -2.40 8.38
C ASP A 103 5.29 -3.62 7.56
N PRO A 104 4.38 -4.49 8.06
CA PRO A 104 3.91 -5.64 7.29
C PRO A 104 3.11 -5.28 6.03
N GLU A 105 2.82 -3.99 5.79
CA GLU A 105 2.07 -3.52 4.63
C GLU A 105 2.67 -4.03 3.30
N TRP A 106 4.00 -4.09 3.15
CA TRP A 106 4.65 -4.62 1.96
C TRP A 106 4.28 -6.08 1.62
N ARG A 107 3.67 -6.83 2.57
CA ARG A 107 3.17 -8.19 2.39
C ARG A 107 1.68 -8.25 2.07
N LYS A 108 0.96 -7.13 2.18
CA LYS A 108 -0.48 -7.05 2.01
C LYS A 108 -0.86 -6.71 0.57
N TRP A 109 -0.36 -7.46 -0.38
CA TRP A 109 -0.72 -7.29 -1.77
C TRP A 109 -1.66 -8.41 -2.24
N MET A 110 -2.48 -8.11 -3.23
CA MET A 110 -3.44 -9.05 -3.78
C MET A 110 -3.52 -8.92 -5.30
N ASN A 111 -3.35 -10.04 -6.00
CA ASN A 111 -3.43 -10.07 -7.47
C ASN A 111 -4.83 -9.77 -8.02
N GLN A 112 -5.89 -10.03 -7.24
CA GLN A 112 -7.27 -9.78 -7.63
C GLN A 112 -7.70 -8.35 -7.29
N HIS A 113 -8.80 -7.88 -7.93
CA HIS A 113 -9.36 -6.54 -7.72
C HIS A 113 -10.02 -6.36 -6.34
N PHE A 114 -10.71 -7.37 -5.83
CA PHE A 114 -11.54 -7.35 -4.62
C PHE A 114 -10.72 -7.35 -3.32
N TYR A 115 -9.88 -6.35 -3.14
CA TYR A 115 -9.03 -6.18 -1.96
C TYR A 115 -8.92 -4.69 -1.60
N LEU A 116 -9.02 -4.36 -0.31
CA LEU A 116 -8.81 -3.00 0.19
C LEU A 116 -7.31 -2.73 0.32
N ARG A 117 -6.84 -1.82 -0.50
CA ARG A 117 -5.43 -1.43 -0.55
C ARG A 117 -5.17 -0.20 0.29
N GLN A 118 -3.98 -0.10 0.82
CA GLN A 118 -3.50 1.06 1.55
C GLN A 118 -2.70 1.98 0.63
N GLY A 119 -2.31 3.14 1.16
CA GLY A 119 -1.58 4.13 0.38
C GLY A 119 -2.50 5.10 -0.34
N VAL A 120 -2.04 5.68 -1.44
CA VAL A 120 -2.81 6.65 -2.25
C VAL A 120 -3.15 6.04 -3.59
N GLY A 121 -4.45 5.97 -3.90
CA GLY A 121 -4.97 5.48 -5.17
C GLY A 121 -4.76 6.46 -6.31
N PHE A 122 -4.49 5.97 -7.51
CA PHE A 122 -4.42 6.83 -8.70
C PHE A 122 -5.75 7.50 -9.01
N ASP A 123 -6.87 6.94 -8.57
CA ASP A 123 -8.21 7.53 -8.67
C ASP A 123 -8.41 8.76 -7.76
N GLU A 124 -7.65 8.83 -6.66
CA GLU A 124 -7.64 9.97 -5.72
C GLU A 124 -6.65 11.08 -6.14
N MET A 125 -5.77 10.82 -7.09
CA MET A 125 -4.72 11.73 -7.53
C MET A 125 -5.23 12.74 -8.56
N SER A 126 -4.72 13.97 -8.50
CA SER A 126 -4.80 14.91 -9.62
C SER A 126 -3.94 14.42 -10.80
N ASP A 127 -4.11 15.02 -11.98
CA ASP A 127 -3.28 14.68 -13.15
C ASP A 127 -1.79 14.97 -12.91
N GLU A 128 -1.46 16.02 -12.14
CA GLU A 128 -0.08 16.33 -11.77
C GLU A 128 0.49 15.29 -10.82
N GLN A 129 -0.28 14.84 -9.83
CA GLN A 129 0.10 13.79 -8.91
C GLN A 129 0.31 12.45 -9.64
N ARG A 130 -0.61 12.08 -10.56
CA ARG A 130 -0.44 10.90 -11.44
C ARG A 130 0.83 10.97 -12.27
N ALA A 131 1.12 12.14 -12.86
CA ALA A 131 2.36 12.35 -13.60
C ALA A 131 3.60 12.15 -12.71
N GLY A 132 3.56 12.62 -11.47
CA GLY A 132 4.60 12.40 -10.45
C GLY A 132 4.79 10.92 -10.13
N ALA A 133 3.70 10.18 -9.88
CA ALA A 133 3.74 8.74 -9.67
C ALA A 133 4.34 7.99 -10.87
N PHE A 134 3.91 8.31 -12.09
CA PHE A 134 4.49 7.73 -13.30
C PHE A 134 5.96 8.12 -13.52
N ASN A 135 6.42 9.28 -13.04
CA ASN A 135 7.83 9.63 -13.06
C ASN A 135 8.65 8.74 -12.11
N LEU A 136 8.11 8.42 -10.93
CA LEU A 136 8.74 7.45 -10.03
C LEU A 136 8.83 6.05 -10.68
N LEU A 137 7.75 5.57 -11.30
CA LEU A 137 7.77 4.31 -12.03
C LEU A 137 8.80 4.34 -13.18
N ARG A 138 8.86 5.45 -13.92
CA ARG A 138 9.84 5.63 -15.03
C ARG A 138 11.28 5.61 -14.55
N ALA A 139 11.56 6.19 -13.38
CA ALA A 139 12.90 6.18 -12.80
C ALA A 139 13.31 4.79 -12.29
N SER A 140 12.35 3.93 -12.01
CA SER A 140 12.55 2.63 -11.36
C SER A 140 12.50 1.44 -12.33
N LEU A 141 11.70 1.55 -13.39
CA LEU A 141 11.39 0.45 -14.30
C LEU A 141 12.11 0.62 -15.64
N SER A 142 12.32 -0.49 -16.35
CA SER A 142 12.67 -0.42 -17.75
C SER A 142 11.54 0.20 -18.58
N ALA A 143 11.84 0.74 -19.76
CA ALA A 143 10.82 1.27 -20.68
C ALA A 143 9.73 0.24 -21.00
N LYS A 144 10.10 -1.04 -21.15
CA LYS A 144 9.15 -2.14 -21.35
C LYS A 144 8.31 -2.40 -20.10
N GLY A 145 8.90 -2.38 -18.91
CA GLY A 145 8.18 -2.56 -17.64
C GLY A 145 7.16 -1.45 -17.40
N LEU A 146 7.56 -0.18 -17.59
CA LEU A 146 6.65 0.95 -17.49
C LEU A 146 5.46 0.85 -18.46
N LYS A 147 5.77 0.54 -19.74
CA LYS A 147 4.71 0.35 -20.75
C LYS A 147 3.75 -0.76 -20.34
N LEU A 148 4.27 -1.90 -19.90
CA LEU A 148 3.45 -3.05 -19.50
C LEU A 148 2.56 -2.70 -18.31
N SER A 149 3.08 -2.00 -17.30
CA SER A 149 2.29 -1.53 -16.17
C SER A 149 1.11 -0.66 -16.61
N GLN A 150 1.36 0.31 -17.51
CA GLN A 150 0.33 1.16 -18.06
C GLN A 150 -0.69 0.39 -18.92
N ASP A 151 -0.25 -0.62 -19.67
CA ASP A 151 -1.13 -1.45 -20.48
C ASP A 151 -2.05 -2.31 -19.59
N ILE A 152 -1.54 -2.87 -18.49
CA ILE A 152 -2.35 -3.60 -17.50
C ILE A 152 -3.41 -2.69 -16.88
N MET A 153 -3.04 -1.46 -16.49
CA MET A 153 -4.00 -0.49 -15.96
C MET A 153 -5.13 -0.19 -16.97
N LYS A 154 -4.79 -0.02 -18.25
CA LYS A 154 -5.80 0.19 -19.31
C LYS A 154 -6.68 -1.03 -19.55
N LEU A 155 -6.11 -2.25 -19.47
CA LEU A 155 -6.88 -3.48 -19.58
C LEU A 155 -7.93 -3.60 -18.44
N ASN A 156 -7.62 -3.09 -17.26
CA ASN A 156 -8.60 -3.06 -16.18
C ASN A 156 -9.78 -2.14 -16.47
N TYR A 157 -9.59 -1.05 -17.22
CA TYR A 157 -10.69 -0.23 -17.74
C TYR A 157 -11.54 -1.00 -18.77
N THR A 158 -10.88 -1.64 -19.74
CA THR A 158 -11.58 -2.47 -20.74
C THR A 158 -12.37 -3.62 -20.09
N LEU A 159 -11.86 -4.17 -18.98
CA LEU A 159 -12.59 -5.16 -18.21
C LEU A 159 -13.87 -4.57 -17.60
N GLY A 160 -13.85 -3.32 -17.17
CA GLY A 160 -15.06 -2.60 -16.74
C GLY A 160 -16.11 -2.50 -17.85
N GLU A 161 -15.70 -2.12 -19.05
CA GLU A 161 -16.58 -2.08 -20.24
C GLU A 161 -17.20 -3.46 -20.54
N LEU A 162 -16.43 -4.54 -20.41
CA LEU A 162 -16.88 -5.92 -20.64
C LEU A 162 -17.76 -6.48 -19.52
N ASN A 163 -17.84 -5.80 -18.37
CA ASN A 163 -18.65 -6.18 -17.21
C ASN A 163 -19.75 -5.14 -16.95
N ASP A 164 -20.53 -4.82 -17.96
CA ASP A 164 -21.69 -3.94 -17.88
C ASP A 164 -21.36 -2.54 -17.35
N ASP A 165 -20.25 -1.96 -17.82
CA ASP A 165 -19.73 -0.65 -17.41
C ASP A 165 -19.46 -0.56 -15.88
N ASN A 166 -19.03 -1.66 -15.27
CA ASN A 166 -18.70 -1.70 -13.85
C ASN A 166 -17.35 -1.02 -13.55
N PHE A 167 -17.29 0.31 -13.70
CA PHE A 167 -16.10 1.11 -13.40
C PHE A 167 -15.87 1.34 -11.89
N VAL A 168 -16.77 0.87 -11.05
CA VAL A 168 -16.61 0.87 -9.59
C VAL A 168 -15.56 -0.17 -9.16
N GLU A 169 -15.61 -1.36 -9.75
CA GLU A 169 -14.71 -2.46 -9.41
C GLU A 169 -13.55 -2.61 -10.42
N TYR A 170 -13.71 -2.06 -11.65
CA TYR A 170 -12.72 -2.16 -12.74
C TYR A 170 -12.50 -0.79 -13.39
N ASN A 171 -11.35 -0.18 -13.10
CA ASN A 171 -10.98 1.11 -13.68
C ASN A 171 -9.46 1.19 -13.81
N GLN A 172 -8.96 1.96 -14.81
CA GLN A 172 -7.53 2.12 -15.02
C GLN A 172 -6.79 2.81 -13.87
N TRP A 173 -7.52 3.46 -12.96
CA TRP A 173 -6.96 4.18 -11.83
C TRP A 173 -7.11 3.46 -10.47
N LEU A 174 -7.65 2.26 -10.43
CA LEU A 174 -7.76 1.44 -9.22
C LEU A 174 -6.44 0.70 -8.93
N TYR A 175 -5.39 1.48 -8.72
CA TYR A 175 -4.03 1.08 -8.34
C TYR A 175 -3.54 2.02 -7.26
N TRP A 176 -2.77 1.51 -6.30
CA TRP A 176 -2.35 2.25 -5.10
C TRP A 176 -0.85 2.26 -4.99
N MET A 177 -0.32 3.40 -4.53
CA MET A 177 1.10 3.58 -4.22
C MET A 177 1.30 3.62 -2.71
N THR A 178 2.32 2.90 -2.23
CA THR A 178 2.84 3.00 -0.85
C THR A 178 4.33 3.26 -0.87
N ILE A 179 4.83 3.97 0.14
CA ILE A 179 6.25 4.24 0.37
C ILE A 179 6.63 3.65 1.72
N MET A 180 7.63 2.78 1.75
CA MET A 180 8.17 2.16 2.95
C MET A 180 9.43 2.91 3.37
N GLY A 181 9.43 3.56 4.54
CA GLY A 181 10.50 4.44 4.98
C GLY A 181 10.42 5.82 4.33
N GLN A 182 11.53 6.54 4.34
CA GLN A 182 11.69 7.83 3.68
C GLN A 182 12.70 7.71 2.55
N PRO A 183 12.45 8.30 1.36
CA PRO A 183 13.46 8.32 0.29
C PRO A 183 14.80 8.82 0.81
N SER A 184 15.85 8.03 0.67
CA SER A 184 17.17 8.28 1.26
C SER A 184 18.28 7.70 0.41
N ALA A 185 19.46 8.35 0.46
CA ALA A 185 20.68 7.83 -0.13
C ALA A 185 21.38 6.77 0.73
N THR A 186 21.08 6.72 2.05
CA THR A 186 21.80 5.93 3.04
C THR A 186 20.92 4.97 3.84
N GLU A 187 19.67 5.36 4.09
CA GLU A 187 18.73 4.56 4.86
C GLU A 187 17.88 3.65 3.97
N PRO A 188 17.46 2.49 4.47
CA PRO A 188 16.56 1.60 3.74
C PRO A 188 15.21 2.27 3.48
N TRP A 189 14.75 2.20 2.26
CA TRP A 189 13.41 2.59 1.85
C TRP A 189 12.99 1.86 0.58
N GLY A 190 11.72 1.94 0.25
CA GLY A 190 11.20 1.38 -0.99
C GLY A 190 9.82 1.93 -1.31
N TRP A 191 9.26 1.47 -2.42
CA TRP A 191 7.90 1.77 -2.82
C TRP A 191 7.24 0.53 -3.42
N GLN A 192 5.93 0.51 -3.40
CA GLN A 192 5.13 -0.56 -4.00
C GLN A 192 3.97 0.07 -4.78
N ILE A 193 3.63 -0.52 -5.92
CA ILE A 193 2.34 -0.34 -6.58
C ILE A 193 1.57 -1.64 -6.43
N ASP A 194 0.28 -1.55 -6.12
CA ASP A 194 -0.60 -2.71 -5.99
C ASP A 194 -1.95 -2.43 -6.64
N GLY A 195 -2.41 -3.37 -7.43
CA GLY A 195 -3.71 -3.32 -8.09
C GLY A 195 -4.05 -4.63 -8.79
N HIS A 196 -5.11 -4.63 -9.57
CA HIS A 196 -5.54 -5.82 -10.29
C HIS A 196 -4.49 -6.24 -11.32
N HIS A 197 -3.86 -7.40 -11.12
CA HIS A 197 -2.80 -7.99 -11.96
C HIS A 197 -1.51 -7.15 -12.11
N LEU A 198 -1.30 -6.12 -11.29
CA LEU A 198 -0.07 -5.33 -11.25
C LEU A 198 0.40 -5.16 -9.81
N ILE A 199 1.57 -5.70 -9.52
CA ILE A 199 2.26 -5.55 -8.24
C ILE A 199 3.73 -5.27 -8.52
#